data_4f11d0a2bc963df6cf78fda8f3bd493c
#
_entry.id   4f11d0a2bc963df6cf78fda8f3bd493c
#
_cell.length_a   1.000
_cell.length_b   1.000
_cell.length_c   1.000
_cell.angle_alpha   90.00
_cell.angle_beta   90.00
_cell.angle_gamma   90.00
#
_symmetry.space_group_name_H-M   'P 1'
#
loop_
_entity.id
_entity.type
_entity.pdbx_description
1 polymer ?
#
loop_
_entity_poly.entity_id
_entity_poly.type
_entity_poly.pdbx_seq_one_letter_code
_entity_poly.pdbx_strand_id
1 'polypeptide(L)'
;MLEAVRNAFRLPDLRRKILITFGILVIYRLAAHVPIPGVNAEALRQLFATNQLLGLLDMFSGGAMSSFSVIAMGVSPYITATIILQLLVPVIPRLTEMMKEEREKLNRWGYILTVPLAALQGYAVASKLAQAGGGQAILSNFGFRDYPLATMATLATLTAGTMFAVWLGDLITEQGIGNGTALIIFAGIVAGVPQRVGGILISNPQALIVFLLVTAVTVVAIVVVQEGQRRIPVQYGR
;
A
#
# COMPACT_ATOMS: atom_id res chain seq x y z
N MET A 1 -22.07 -20.99 9.75
CA MET A 1 -21.10 -20.12 9.08
C MET A 1 -20.79 -20.55 7.63
N LEU A 2 -20.47 -21.81 7.34
CA LEU A 2 -20.20 -22.27 5.96
C LEU A 2 -21.40 -22.10 5.00
N GLU A 3 -22.64 -22.27 5.48
CA GLU A 3 -23.84 -22.04 4.67
C GLU A 3 -24.06 -20.55 4.36
N ALA A 4 -23.75 -19.65 5.29
CA ALA A 4 -23.83 -18.21 5.05
C ALA A 4 -22.81 -17.78 3.99
N VAL A 5 -21.58 -18.29 4.04
CA VAL A 5 -20.56 -18.05 3.03
C VAL A 5 -21.00 -18.60 1.66
N ARG A 6 -21.52 -19.83 1.62
CA ARG A 6 -22.03 -20.45 0.39
C ARG A 6 -23.20 -19.67 -0.21
N ASN A 7 -24.11 -19.19 0.64
CA ASN A 7 -25.27 -18.40 0.20
C ASN A 7 -24.85 -16.99 -0.25
N ALA A 8 -23.83 -16.39 0.37
CA ALA A 8 -23.26 -15.11 -0.06
C ALA A 8 -22.69 -15.20 -1.50
N PHE A 9 -21.99 -16.31 -1.84
CA PHE A 9 -21.49 -16.52 -3.21
C PHE A 9 -22.61 -16.82 -4.25
N ARG A 10 -23.83 -17.11 -3.81
CA ARG A 10 -24.98 -17.28 -4.71
C ARG A 10 -25.66 -15.99 -5.10
N LEU A 11 -25.42 -14.89 -4.36
CA LEU A 11 -25.96 -13.57 -4.70
C LEU A 11 -25.19 -13.00 -5.91
N PRO A 12 -25.87 -12.73 -7.05
CA PRO A 12 -25.22 -12.25 -8.26
C PRO A 12 -24.49 -10.93 -8.06
N ASP A 13 -25.02 -10.04 -7.24
CA ASP A 13 -24.43 -8.73 -6.93
C ASP A 13 -23.10 -8.86 -6.17
N LEU A 14 -23.04 -9.75 -5.18
CA LEU A 14 -21.84 -9.97 -4.40
C LEU A 14 -20.74 -10.65 -5.25
N ARG A 15 -21.12 -11.61 -6.09
CA ARG A 15 -20.21 -12.26 -7.02
C ARG A 15 -19.59 -11.26 -8.01
N ARG A 16 -20.39 -10.33 -8.54
CA ARG A 16 -19.91 -9.27 -9.42
C ARG A 16 -18.90 -8.37 -8.72
N LYS A 17 -19.18 -7.94 -7.49
CA LYS A 17 -18.29 -7.11 -6.67
C LYS A 17 -16.97 -7.82 -6.37
N ILE A 18 -17.00 -9.11 -6.02
CA ILE A 18 -15.79 -9.93 -5.80
C ILE A 18 -14.95 -10.01 -7.08
N LEU A 19 -15.57 -10.27 -8.22
CA LEU A 19 -14.86 -10.36 -9.51
C LEU A 19 -14.22 -9.04 -9.90
N ILE A 20 -14.91 -7.92 -9.72
CA ILE A 20 -14.37 -6.58 -9.99
C ILE A 20 -13.17 -6.32 -9.06
N THR A 21 -13.31 -6.55 -7.77
CA THR A 21 -12.22 -6.39 -6.79
C THR A 21 -11.00 -7.22 -7.19
N PHE A 22 -11.20 -8.50 -7.49
CA PHE A 22 -10.12 -9.39 -7.90
C PHE A 22 -9.47 -8.92 -9.22
N GLY A 23 -10.25 -8.52 -10.21
CA GLY A 23 -9.74 -7.99 -11.47
C GLY A 23 -8.87 -6.75 -11.28
N ILE A 24 -9.31 -5.81 -10.43
CA ILE A 24 -8.54 -4.61 -10.10
C ILE A 24 -7.24 -4.97 -9.37
N LEU A 25 -7.27 -5.91 -8.43
CA LEU A 25 -6.07 -6.38 -7.74
C LEU A 25 -5.07 -7.05 -8.70
N VAL A 26 -5.54 -7.78 -9.71
CA VAL A 26 -4.68 -8.33 -10.78
C VAL A 26 -4.03 -7.21 -11.58
N ILE A 27 -4.77 -6.16 -11.97
CA ILE A 27 -4.24 -4.99 -12.68
C ILE A 27 -3.16 -4.30 -11.82
N TYR A 28 -3.46 -4.07 -10.54
CA TYR A 28 -2.48 -3.52 -9.60
C TYR A 28 -1.21 -4.38 -9.54
N ARG A 29 -1.36 -5.70 -9.48
CA ARG A 29 -0.23 -6.63 -9.42
C ARG A 29 0.60 -6.63 -10.69
N LEU A 30 -0.02 -6.54 -11.86
CA LEU A 30 0.68 -6.41 -13.14
C LEU A 30 1.49 -5.10 -13.18
N ALA A 31 0.91 -3.98 -12.79
CA ALA A 31 1.60 -2.70 -12.75
C ALA A 31 2.77 -2.68 -11.72
N ALA A 32 2.66 -3.44 -10.63
CA ALA A 32 3.75 -3.61 -9.66
C ALA A 32 4.98 -4.35 -10.24
N HIS A 33 4.85 -5.00 -11.39
CA HIS A 33 5.96 -5.68 -12.07
C HIS A 33 6.54 -4.88 -13.25
N VAL A 34 6.02 -3.70 -13.53
CA VAL A 34 6.55 -2.81 -14.58
C VAL A 34 7.68 -1.97 -13.99
N PRO A 35 8.96 -2.28 -14.26
CA PRO A 35 10.06 -1.52 -13.70
C PRO A 35 10.20 -0.14 -14.36
N ILE A 36 10.70 0.83 -13.62
CA ILE A 36 11.06 2.14 -14.16
C ILE A 36 12.33 1.98 -15.01
N PRO A 37 12.39 2.56 -16.21
CA PRO A 37 13.58 2.48 -17.05
C PRO A 37 14.79 3.14 -16.39
N GLY A 38 15.99 2.56 -16.61
CA GLY A 38 17.24 3.07 -16.05
C GLY A 38 17.62 2.53 -14.67
N VAL A 39 16.87 1.55 -14.16
CA VAL A 39 17.16 0.88 -12.88
C VAL A 39 17.94 -0.42 -13.10
N ASN A 40 19.04 -0.59 -12.38
CA ASN A 40 19.75 -1.85 -12.32
C ASN A 40 19.05 -2.78 -11.33
N ALA A 41 18.21 -3.67 -11.87
CA ALA A 41 17.40 -4.59 -11.07
C ALA A 41 18.24 -5.57 -10.22
N GLU A 42 19.43 -5.90 -10.67
CA GLU A 42 20.30 -6.87 -10.00
C GLU A 42 20.99 -6.24 -8.78
N ALA A 43 21.55 -5.04 -8.93
CA ALA A 43 22.10 -4.27 -7.82
C ALA A 43 21.03 -3.93 -6.78
N LEU A 44 19.82 -3.63 -7.24
CA LEU A 44 18.68 -3.35 -6.36
C LEU A 44 18.29 -4.59 -5.53
N ARG A 45 18.14 -5.75 -6.15
CA ARG A 45 17.83 -7.01 -5.44
C ARG A 45 18.89 -7.36 -4.41
N GLN A 46 20.16 -7.18 -4.72
CA GLN A 46 21.25 -7.41 -3.78
C GLN A 46 21.19 -6.46 -2.59
N LEU A 47 20.88 -5.18 -2.81
CA LEU A 47 20.70 -4.20 -1.74
C LEU A 47 19.53 -4.59 -0.78
N PHE A 48 18.40 -5.04 -1.34
CA PHE A 48 17.25 -5.48 -0.56
C PHE A 48 17.47 -6.81 0.15
N ALA A 49 18.29 -7.71 -0.41
CA ALA A 49 18.67 -8.98 0.22
C ALA A 49 19.63 -8.76 1.41
N THR A 50 20.51 -7.76 1.32
CA THR A 50 21.52 -7.48 2.35
C THR A 50 20.97 -6.63 3.49
N ASN A 51 19.93 -5.84 3.25
CA ASN A 51 19.39 -4.87 4.19
C ASN A 51 18.01 -5.29 4.69
N GLN A 52 17.96 -5.81 5.93
CA GLN A 52 16.74 -6.32 6.56
C GLN A 52 15.60 -5.28 6.62
N LEU A 53 15.93 -4.00 6.88
CA LEU A 53 14.94 -2.92 6.93
C LEU A 53 14.32 -2.64 5.56
N LEU A 54 15.12 -2.64 4.49
CA LEU A 54 14.60 -2.48 3.13
C LEU A 54 13.75 -3.68 2.73
N GLY A 55 14.13 -4.90 3.12
CA GLY A 55 13.34 -6.09 2.93
C GLY A 55 11.95 -6.03 3.58
N LEU A 56 11.84 -5.42 4.77
CA LEU A 56 10.55 -5.17 5.42
C LEU A 56 9.71 -4.15 4.64
N LEU A 57 10.31 -3.05 4.18
CA LEU A 57 9.61 -2.06 3.36
C LEU A 57 9.11 -2.67 2.03
N ASP A 58 9.90 -3.54 1.44
CA ASP A 58 9.51 -4.28 0.24
C ASP A 58 8.32 -5.22 0.49
N MET A 59 8.24 -5.78 1.71
CA MET A 59 7.06 -6.55 2.12
C MET A 59 5.77 -5.74 2.05
N PHE A 60 5.78 -4.52 2.60
CA PHE A 60 4.60 -3.65 2.61
C PHE A 60 4.23 -3.16 1.21
N SER A 61 5.21 -3.04 0.32
CA SER A 61 4.97 -2.69 -1.09
C SER A 61 4.62 -3.89 -1.98
N GLY A 62 4.65 -5.12 -1.42
CA GLY A 62 4.37 -6.34 -2.18
C GLY A 62 5.41 -6.69 -3.24
N GLY A 63 6.69 -6.35 -3.02
CA GLY A 63 7.77 -6.58 -3.98
C GLY A 63 7.92 -5.48 -5.05
N ALA A 64 7.09 -4.43 -5.00
CA ALA A 64 7.14 -3.32 -5.94
C ALA A 64 8.38 -2.44 -5.73
N MET A 65 8.91 -2.40 -4.51
CA MET A 65 10.10 -1.61 -4.16
C MET A 65 11.40 -2.29 -4.59
N SER A 66 11.51 -3.60 -4.44
CA SER A 66 12.68 -4.37 -4.89
C SER A 66 12.80 -4.47 -6.41
N SER A 67 11.71 -4.25 -7.13
CA SER A 67 11.71 -4.10 -8.60
C SER A 67 11.76 -2.66 -9.07
N PHE A 68 11.69 -1.68 -8.15
CA PHE A 68 11.52 -0.26 -8.42
C PHE A 68 10.49 0.00 -9.53
N SER A 69 9.32 -0.55 -9.32
CA SER A 69 8.23 -0.48 -10.30
C SER A 69 7.57 0.90 -10.31
N VAL A 70 6.75 1.13 -11.34
CA VAL A 70 5.93 2.35 -11.45
C VAL A 70 5.10 2.59 -10.18
N ILE A 71 4.67 1.53 -9.50
CA ILE A 71 3.91 1.59 -8.24
C ILE A 71 4.80 1.38 -7.00
N ALA A 72 6.11 1.60 -7.08
CA ALA A 72 7.03 1.36 -5.95
C ALA A 72 6.63 2.12 -4.67
N MET A 73 6.07 3.32 -4.79
CA MET A 73 5.55 4.10 -3.67
C MET A 73 4.18 3.62 -3.16
N GLY A 74 3.46 2.84 -3.96
CA GLY A 74 2.12 2.36 -3.64
C GLY A 74 1.16 3.48 -3.27
N VAL A 75 0.32 3.23 -2.26
CA VAL A 75 -0.64 4.20 -1.71
C VAL A 75 -0.10 4.98 -0.50
N SER A 76 1.17 4.78 -0.12
CA SER A 76 1.78 5.40 1.07
C SER A 76 1.72 6.94 1.07
N PRO A 77 2.01 7.66 -0.02
CA PRO A 77 1.89 9.12 -0.06
C PRO A 77 0.46 9.61 0.19
N TYR A 78 -0.54 8.87 -0.29
CA TYR A 78 -1.95 9.18 -0.06
C TYR A 78 -2.34 8.98 1.41
N ILE A 79 -1.88 7.91 2.05
CA ILE A 79 -2.11 7.68 3.48
C ILE A 79 -1.48 8.82 4.29
N THR A 80 -0.25 9.22 3.95
CA THR A 80 0.41 10.35 4.61
C THR A 80 -0.39 11.65 4.42
N ALA A 81 -0.87 11.93 3.21
CA ALA A 81 -1.69 13.10 2.91
C ALA A 81 -2.99 13.12 3.74
N THR A 82 -3.68 11.99 3.82
CA THR A 82 -4.93 11.88 4.59
C THR A 82 -4.70 12.02 6.09
N ILE A 83 -3.61 11.47 6.64
CA ILE A 83 -3.23 11.66 8.05
C ILE A 83 -2.94 13.13 8.34
N ILE A 84 -2.15 13.81 7.48
CA ILE A 84 -1.87 15.23 7.62
C ILE A 84 -3.16 16.05 7.64
N LEU A 85 -4.08 15.79 6.71
CA LEU A 85 -5.37 16.47 6.69
C LEU A 85 -6.20 16.19 7.94
N GLN A 86 -6.27 14.94 8.41
CA GLN A 86 -7.00 14.58 9.62
C GLN A 86 -6.44 15.28 10.86
N LEU A 87 -5.13 15.48 10.94
CA LEU A 87 -4.50 16.22 12.04
C LEU A 87 -4.72 17.74 11.92
N LEU A 88 -4.85 18.28 10.71
CA LEU A 88 -5.11 19.69 10.47
C LEU A 88 -6.56 20.08 10.68
N VAL A 89 -7.51 19.17 10.47
CA VAL A 89 -8.96 19.43 10.62
C VAL A 89 -9.30 20.03 11.98
N PRO A 90 -8.90 19.48 13.14
CA PRO A 90 -9.24 20.05 14.44
C PRO A 90 -8.56 21.40 14.72
N VAL A 91 -7.45 21.70 14.01
CA VAL A 91 -6.68 22.94 14.20
C VAL A 91 -7.21 24.10 13.37
N ILE A 92 -7.72 23.80 12.17
CA ILE A 92 -8.17 24.81 11.22
C ILE A 92 -9.71 24.80 11.15
N PRO A 93 -10.41 25.85 11.68
CA PRO A 93 -11.88 25.88 11.72
C PRO A 93 -12.54 25.68 10.35
N ARG A 94 -11.98 26.25 9.29
CA ARG A 94 -12.47 26.07 7.90
C ARG A 94 -12.46 24.59 7.46
N LEU A 95 -11.45 23.82 7.82
CA LEU A 95 -11.39 22.39 7.49
C LEU A 95 -12.41 21.60 8.32
N THR A 96 -12.68 22.02 9.54
CA THR A 96 -13.72 21.40 10.39
C THR A 96 -15.11 21.60 9.81
N GLU A 97 -15.43 22.79 9.29
CA GLU A 97 -16.69 23.07 8.58
C GLU A 97 -16.79 22.21 7.31
N MET A 98 -15.76 22.18 6.48
CA MET A 98 -15.72 21.35 5.27
C MET A 98 -15.90 19.86 5.59
N MET A 99 -15.37 19.38 6.71
CA MET A 99 -15.53 17.98 7.12
C MET A 99 -16.97 17.65 7.50
N LYS A 100 -17.74 18.61 8.05
CA LYS A 100 -19.13 18.44 8.42
C LYS A 100 -20.09 18.55 7.23
N GLU A 101 -19.84 19.50 6.35
CA GLU A 101 -20.77 19.86 5.27
C GLU A 101 -20.39 19.21 3.93
N GLU A 102 -19.10 19.03 3.63
CA GLU A 102 -18.62 18.65 2.30
C GLU A 102 -17.41 17.68 2.37
N ARG A 103 -17.62 16.48 2.88
CA ARG A 103 -16.58 15.43 2.94
C ARG A 103 -15.89 15.16 1.59
N GLU A 104 -16.61 15.30 0.50
CA GLU A 104 -16.05 15.13 -0.84
C GLU A 104 -14.97 16.16 -1.18
N LYS A 105 -15.15 17.41 -0.75
CA LYS A 105 -14.13 18.44 -0.94
C LYS A 105 -12.86 18.14 -0.14
N LEU A 106 -13.00 17.62 1.09
CA LEU A 106 -11.85 17.23 1.90
C LEU A 106 -11.08 16.07 1.26
N ASN A 107 -11.78 15.08 0.72
CA ASN A 107 -11.14 13.99 -0.02
C ASN A 107 -10.38 14.51 -1.24
N ARG A 108 -10.95 15.46 -1.97
CA ARG A 108 -10.30 16.10 -3.13
C ARG A 108 -9.01 16.82 -2.73
N TRP A 109 -8.99 17.48 -1.58
CA TRP A 109 -7.76 18.05 -1.02
C TRP A 109 -6.71 16.97 -0.70
N GLY A 110 -7.15 15.79 -0.24
CA GLY A 110 -6.30 14.61 -0.05
C GLY A 110 -5.56 14.23 -1.33
N TYR A 111 -6.26 14.15 -2.46
CA TYR A 111 -5.62 13.83 -3.75
C TYR A 111 -4.64 14.91 -4.20
N ILE A 112 -5.02 16.21 -4.09
CA ILE A 112 -4.15 17.32 -4.45
C ILE A 112 -2.87 17.31 -3.62
N LEU A 113 -2.96 17.05 -2.31
CA LEU A 113 -1.81 16.97 -1.42
C LEU A 113 -0.96 15.72 -1.67
N THR A 114 -1.56 14.65 -2.16
CA THR A 114 -0.85 13.42 -2.50
C THR A 114 0.18 13.63 -3.61
N VAL A 115 -0.12 14.45 -4.62
CA VAL A 115 0.78 14.67 -5.76
C VAL A 115 2.14 15.24 -5.34
N PRO A 116 2.23 16.38 -4.63
CA PRO A 116 3.51 16.89 -4.17
C PRO A 116 4.20 15.98 -3.15
N LEU A 117 3.45 15.30 -2.29
CA LEU A 117 4.01 14.33 -1.34
C LEU A 117 4.59 13.11 -2.05
N ALA A 118 3.92 12.59 -3.08
CA ALA A 118 4.44 11.49 -3.89
C ALA A 118 5.72 11.88 -4.63
N ALA A 119 5.78 13.08 -5.20
CA ALA A 119 6.98 13.60 -5.84
C ALA A 119 8.14 13.74 -4.84
N LEU A 120 7.87 14.28 -3.65
CA LEU A 120 8.88 14.52 -2.62
C LEU A 120 9.38 13.20 -2.02
N GLN A 121 8.48 12.28 -1.66
CA GLN A 121 8.85 10.95 -1.18
C GLN A 121 9.56 10.13 -2.26
N GLY A 122 9.08 10.19 -3.51
CA GLY A 122 9.70 9.55 -4.67
C GLY A 122 11.13 10.03 -4.88
N TYR A 123 11.36 11.35 -4.79
CA TYR A 123 12.70 11.92 -4.85
C TYR A 123 13.59 11.44 -3.69
N ALA A 124 13.07 11.42 -2.48
CA ALA A 124 13.81 10.97 -1.30
C ALA A 124 14.23 9.48 -1.42
N VAL A 125 13.35 8.62 -1.92
CA VAL A 125 13.65 7.20 -2.13
C VAL A 125 14.62 7.01 -3.28
N ALA A 126 14.40 7.65 -4.42
CA ALA A 126 15.25 7.55 -5.59
C ALA A 126 16.67 8.08 -5.31
N SER A 127 16.80 9.20 -4.58
CA SER A 127 18.09 9.76 -4.20
C SER A 127 18.87 8.85 -3.24
N LYS A 128 18.19 8.21 -2.29
CA LYS A 128 18.81 7.21 -1.41
C LYS A 128 19.28 5.98 -2.18
N LEU A 129 18.49 5.49 -3.12
CA LEU A 129 18.87 4.35 -3.96
C LEU A 129 20.04 4.69 -4.89
N ALA A 130 20.08 5.90 -5.43
CA ALA A 130 21.20 6.36 -6.25
C ALA A 130 22.52 6.41 -5.45
N GLN A 131 22.46 6.73 -4.15
CA GLN A 131 23.62 6.83 -3.27
C GLN A 131 24.00 5.47 -2.63
N ALA A 132 23.05 4.55 -2.46
CA ALA A 132 23.26 3.31 -1.74
C ALA A 132 24.05 2.24 -2.53
N GLY A 133 24.33 2.47 -3.80
CA GLY A 133 24.91 1.48 -4.71
C GLY A 133 26.37 1.10 -4.51
N GLY A 134 27.10 1.64 -3.51
CA GLY A 134 28.44 1.19 -3.11
C GLY A 134 29.46 0.96 -4.25
N GLY A 135 29.32 1.65 -5.39
CA GLY A 135 30.16 1.49 -6.59
C GLY A 135 29.40 0.98 -7.84
N GLN A 136 28.22 0.42 -7.69
CA GLN A 136 27.31 0.13 -8.81
C GLN A 136 26.12 1.08 -8.76
N ALA A 137 25.98 1.93 -9.76
CA ALA A 137 24.84 2.85 -9.83
C ALA A 137 23.53 2.05 -9.98
N ILE A 138 22.69 2.09 -8.95
CA ILE A 138 21.36 1.44 -8.98
C ILE A 138 20.44 2.21 -9.93
N LEU A 139 20.54 3.54 -9.92
CA LEU A 139 19.90 4.45 -10.87
C LEU A 139 21.01 5.12 -11.70
N SER A 140 21.17 4.69 -12.94
CA SER A 140 22.28 5.12 -13.80
C SER A 140 22.19 6.58 -14.24
N ASN A 141 21.00 7.21 -14.21
CA ASN A 141 20.77 8.57 -14.72
C ASN A 141 19.86 9.36 -13.77
N PHE A 142 20.25 9.51 -12.50
CA PHE A 142 19.48 10.24 -11.51
C PHE A 142 20.29 11.37 -10.89
N GLY A 143 19.75 12.58 -10.94
CA GLY A 143 20.36 13.80 -10.39
C GLY A 143 19.91 15.02 -11.18
N PHE A 144 19.39 16.04 -10.49
CA PHE A 144 18.94 17.26 -11.15
C PHE A 144 20.06 18.05 -11.85
N ARG A 145 21.30 17.85 -11.39
CA ARG A 145 22.46 18.55 -11.95
C ARG A 145 22.94 17.95 -13.26
N ASP A 146 23.00 16.61 -13.31
CA ASP A 146 23.62 15.90 -14.44
C ASP A 146 22.57 15.37 -15.43
N TYR A 147 21.41 14.93 -14.92
CA TYR A 147 20.34 14.30 -15.70
C TYR A 147 18.95 14.83 -15.33
N PRO A 148 18.65 16.12 -15.56
CA PRO A 148 17.40 16.73 -15.11
C PRO A 148 16.16 16.08 -15.74
N LEU A 149 16.22 15.77 -17.03
CA LEU A 149 15.09 15.17 -17.77
C LEU A 149 14.76 13.75 -17.26
N ALA A 150 15.78 12.91 -17.07
CA ALA A 150 15.59 11.56 -16.57
C ALA A 150 15.05 11.56 -15.12
N THR A 151 15.54 12.48 -14.29
CA THR A 151 15.07 12.66 -12.92
C THR A 151 13.61 13.09 -12.89
N MET A 152 13.22 14.07 -13.70
CA MET A 152 11.82 14.50 -13.81
C MET A 152 10.91 13.39 -14.34
N ALA A 153 11.35 12.63 -15.32
CA ALA A 153 10.61 11.50 -15.86
C ALA A 153 10.39 10.42 -14.79
N THR A 154 11.42 10.08 -14.00
CA THR A 154 11.32 9.12 -12.88
C THR A 154 10.33 9.60 -11.83
N LEU A 155 10.40 10.87 -11.43
CA LEU A 155 9.49 11.46 -10.45
C LEU A 155 8.05 11.52 -10.97
N ALA A 156 7.86 11.91 -12.21
CA ALA A 156 6.54 11.91 -12.85
C ALA A 156 5.95 10.49 -12.90
N THR A 157 6.77 9.49 -13.24
CA THR A 157 6.35 8.09 -13.28
C THR A 157 5.96 7.57 -11.90
N LEU A 158 6.75 7.83 -10.86
CA LEU A 158 6.43 7.42 -9.47
C LEU A 158 5.17 8.12 -8.96
N THR A 159 5.00 9.41 -9.26
CA THR A 159 3.81 10.17 -8.87
C THR A 159 2.57 9.67 -9.60
N ALA A 160 2.67 9.44 -10.91
CA ALA A 160 1.59 8.87 -11.71
C ALA A 160 1.21 7.46 -11.24
N GLY A 161 2.19 6.62 -10.91
CA GLY A 161 1.98 5.29 -10.35
C GLY A 161 1.26 5.32 -9.01
N THR A 162 1.62 6.26 -8.13
CA THR A 162 0.90 6.48 -6.86
C THR A 162 -0.55 6.88 -7.12
N MET A 163 -0.79 7.86 -7.99
CA MET A 163 -2.16 8.29 -8.31
C MET A 163 -2.98 7.19 -8.97
N PHE A 164 -2.35 6.37 -9.81
CA PHE A 164 -2.98 5.18 -10.39
C PHE A 164 -3.35 4.14 -9.33
N ALA A 165 -2.47 3.87 -8.36
CA ALA A 165 -2.75 2.97 -7.25
C ALA A 165 -3.91 3.47 -6.38
N VAL A 166 -3.96 4.78 -6.08
CA VAL A 166 -5.05 5.41 -5.33
C VAL A 166 -6.36 5.29 -6.11
N TRP A 167 -6.34 5.61 -7.41
CA TRP A 167 -7.53 5.49 -8.28
C TRP A 167 -8.06 4.05 -8.33
N LEU A 168 -7.19 3.04 -8.40
CA LEU A 168 -7.59 1.63 -8.31
C LEU A 168 -8.24 1.32 -6.95
N GLY A 169 -7.71 1.89 -5.86
CA GLY A 169 -8.30 1.77 -4.52
C GLY A 169 -9.70 2.36 -4.44
N ASP A 170 -9.90 3.55 -5.00
CA ASP A 170 -11.22 4.19 -5.05
C ASP A 170 -12.21 3.37 -5.86
N LEU A 171 -11.77 2.84 -7.01
CA LEU A 171 -12.60 1.98 -7.86
C LEU A 171 -13.07 0.71 -7.12
N ILE A 172 -12.19 0.11 -6.29
CA ILE A 172 -12.59 -1.01 -5.43
C ILE A 172 -13.60 -0.54 -4.37
N THR A 173 -13.40 0.63 -3.77
CA THR A 173 -14.30 1.16 -2.74
C THR A 173 -15.69 1.45 -3.29
N GLU A 174 -15.78 1.97 -4.52
CA GLU A 174 -17.06 2.31 -5.17
C GLU A 174 -17.79 1.09 -5.74
N GLN A 175 -17.08 0.23 -6.45
CA GLN A 175 -17.68 -0.87 -7.22
C GLN A 175 -17.43 -2.26 -6.64
N GLY A 176 -16.49 -2.38 -5.69
CA GLY A 176 -16.05 -3.63 -5.11
C GLY A 176 -16.59 -3.87 -3.69
N ILE A 177 -15.72 -4.41 -2.86
CA ILE A 177 -16.03 -4.77 -1.47
C ILE A 177 -15.07 -4.04 -0.53
N GLY A 178 -15.63 -3.35 0.47
CA GLY A 178 -14.87 -2.76 1.58
C GLY A 178 -14.02 -1.56 1.19
N ASN A 179 -12.94 -1.34 1.92
CA ASN A 179 -12.01 -0.23 1.68
C ASN A 179 -10.93 -0.67 0.68
N GLY A 180 -10.97 -0.10 -0.53
CA GLY A 180 -10.07 -0.48 -1.61
C GLY A 180 -8.60 -0.18 -1.34
N THR A 181 -8.27 0.94 -0.68
CA THR A 181 -6.90 1.26 -0.29
C THR A 181 -6.32 0.20 0.64
N ALA A 182 -7.10 -0.23 1.64
CA ALA A 182 -6.70 -1.30 2.55
C ALA A 182 -6.53 -2.64 1.82
N LEU A 183 -7.42 -2.94 0.87
CA LEU A 183 -7.33 -4.17 0.06
C LEU A 183 -6.11 -4.19 -0.86
N ILE A 184 -5.71 -3.06 -1.41
CA ILE A 184 -4.48 -2.95 -2.22
C ILE A 184 -3.25 -3.25 -1.35
N ILE A 185 -3.17 -2.69 -0.14
CA ILE A 185 -2.07 -2.97 0.80
C ILE A 185 -2.07 -4.45 1.18
N PHE A 186 -3.24 -4.98 1.55
CA PHE A 186 -3.41 -6.38 1.89
C PHE A 186 -2.97 -7.32 0.76
N ALA A 187 -3.40 -7.04 -0.47
CA ALA A 187 -3.00 -7.82 -1.65
C ALA A 187 -1.49 -7.77 -1.90
N GLY A 188 -0.86 -6.62 -1.67
CA GLY A 188 0.59 -6.47 -1.71
C GLY A 188 1.30 -7.41 -0.73
N ILE A 189 0.87 -7.39 0.54
CA ILE A 189 1.45 -8.24 1.60
C ILE A 189 1.21 -9.72 1.30
N VAL A 190 -0.01 -10.11 0.99
CA VAL A 190 -0.40 -11.51 0.74
C VAL A 190 0.34 -12.09 -0.46
N ALA A 191 0.59 -11.30 -1.50
CA ALA A 191 1.32 -11.76 -2.68
C ALA A 191 2.77 -12.18 -2.38
N GLY A 192 3.39 -11.66 -1.32
CA GLY A 192 4.74 -12.07 -0.87
C GLY A 192 4.75 -13.30 0.04
N VAL A 193 3.60 -13.67 0.62
CA VAL A 193 3.52 -14.78 1.60
C VAL A 193 3.92 -16.15 1.03
N PRO A 194 3.45 -16.58 -0.17
CA PRO A 194 3.78 -17.90 -0.70
C PRO A 194 5.30 -18.13 -0.88
N GLN A 195 6.01 -17.11 -1.37
CA GLN A 195 7.46 -17.22 -1.58
C GLN A 195 8.23 -17.32 -0.25
N ARG A 196 7.80 -16.61 0.78
CA ARG A 196 8.42 -16.62 2.11
C ARG A 196 8.14 -17.90 2.86
N VAL A 197 6.88 -18.35 2.85
CA VAL A 197 6.49 -19.64 3.45
C VAL A 197 7.23 -20.77 2.78
N GLY A 198 7.34 -20.76 1.43
CA GLY A 198 8.15 -21.72 0.69
C GLY A 198 9.63 -21.71 1.08
N GLY A 199 10.22 -20.52 1.25
CA GLY A 199 11.60 -20.37 1.71
C GLY A 199 11.83 -20.90 3.13
N ILE A 200 10.93 -20.62 4.06
CA ILE A 200 10.99 -21.10 5.46
C ILE A 200 10.81 -22.63 5.50
N LEU A 201 9.90 -23.19 4.70
CA LEU A 201 9.65 -24.61 4.63
C LEU A 201 10.90 -25.41 4.21
N ILE A 202 11.68 -24.85 3.27
CA ILE A 202 12.90 -25.49 2.76
C ILE A 202 14.07 -25.30 3.72
N SER A 203 14.23 -24.11 4.32
CA SER A 203 15.39 -23.79 5.15
C SER A 203 15.24 -24.26 6.60
N ASN A 204 14.08 -24.15 7.21
CA ASN A 204 13.84 -24.53 8.61
C ASN A 204 12.36 -24.85 8.90
N PRO A 205 11.94 -26.13 8.82
CA PRO A 205 10.55 -26.53 9.07
C PRO A 205 10.05 -26.19 10.48
N GLN A 206 10.94 -26.15 11.47
CA GLN A 206 10.56 -25.79 12.85
C GLN A 206 10.16 -24.32 12.97
N ALA A 207 10.84 -23.44 12.24
CA ALA A 207 10.50 -22.03 12.19
C ALA A 207 9.10 -21.78 11.56
N LEU A 208 8.66 -22.66 10.67
CA LEU A 208 7.31 -22.60 10.09
C LEU A 208 6.23 -22.82 11.14
N ILE A 209 6.41 -23.79 12.04
CA ILE A 209 5.46 -24.06 13.12
C ILE A 209 5.34 -22.84 14.04
N VAL A 210 6.46 -22.27 14.44
CA VAL A 210 6.49 -21.06 15.27
C VAL A 210 5.81 -19.88 14.54
N PHE A 211 6.09 -19.70 13.26
CA PHE A 211 5.47 -18.66 12.44
C PHE A 211 3.95 -18.81 12.39
N LEU A 212 3.43 -20.01 12.15
CA LEU A 212 2.00 -20.29 12.10
C LEU A 212 1.34 -20.06 13.46
N LEU A 213 1.99 -20.49 14.55
CA LEU A 213 1.48 -20.30 15.91
C LEU A 213 1.41 -18.81 16.26
N VAL A 214 2.47 -18.05 16.02
CA VAL A 214 2.49 -16.59 16.25
C VAL A 214 1.43 -15.90 15.41
N THR A 215 1.28 -16.27 14.15
CA THR A 215 0.26 -15.70 13.25
C THR A 215 -1.14 -15.98 13.79
N ALA A 216 -1.43 -17.22 14.21
CA ALA A 216 -2.73 -17.59 14.77
C ALA A 216 -3.04 -16.80 16.05
N VAL A 217 -2.08 -16.70 16.97
CA VAL A 217 -2.23 -15.92 18.22
C VAL A 217 -2.48 -14.45 17.90
N THR A 218 -1.73 -13.88 16.95
CA THR A 218 -1.89 -12.47 16.53
C THR A 218 -3.27 -12.22 15.95
N VAL A 219 -3.76 -13.10 15.06
CA VAL A 219 -5.11 -13.00 14.49
C VAL A 219 -6.18 -13.04 15.58
N VAL A 220 -6.09 -14.00 16.51
CA VAL A 220 -7.03 -14.10 17.63
C VAL A 220 -6.99 -12.83 18.49
N ALA A 221 -5.81 -12.33 18.82
CA ALA A 221 -5.67 -11.11 19.62
C ALA A 221 -6.30 -9.89 18.92
N ILE A 222 -6.07 -9.73 17.61
CA ILE A 222 -6.66 -8.63 16.81
C ILE A 222 -8.19 -8.75 16.82
N VAL A 223 -8.74 -9.94 16.59
CA VAL A 223 -10.20 -10.17 16.57
C VAL A 223 -10.81 -9.83 17.93
N VAL A 224 -10.21 -10.29 19.03
CA VAL A 224 -10.68 -10.00 20.41
C VAL A 224 -10.69 -8.51 20.70
N VAL A 225 -9.65 -7.79 20.29
CA VAL A 225 -9.58 -6.32 20.46
C VAL A 225 -10.61 -5.61 19.60
N GLN A 226 -10.82 -6.06 18.37
CA GLN A 226 -11.74 -5.42 17.42
C GLN A 226 -13.21 -5.69 17.75
N GLU A 227 -13.53 -6.86 18.30
CA GLU A 227 -14.89 -7.19 18.77
C GLU A 227 -15.18 -6.65 20.18
N GLY A 228 -14.18 -6.13 20.88
CA GLY A 228 -14.30 -5.53 22.21
C GLY A 228 -15.19 -4.29 22.22
N GLN A 229 -16.49 -4.47 22.49
CA GLN A 229 -17.46 -3.37 22.61
C GLN A 229 -17.69 -2.99 24.06
N ARG A 230 -17.46 -1.71 24.38
CA ARG A 230 -17.87 -1.16 25.68
C ARG A 230 -19.35 -0.80 25.64
N ARG A 231 -20.21 -1.60 26.30
CA ARG A 231 -21.62 -1.27 26.48
C ARG A 231 -21.77 -0.26 27.62
N ILE A 232 -22.16 0.98 27.27
CA ILE A 232 -22.50 2.00 28.24
C ILE A 232 -24.02 1.94 28.44
N PRO A 233 -24.55 1.58 29.62
CA PRO A 233 -25.99 1.64 29.89
C PRO A 233 -26.43 3.11 29.95
N VAL A 234 -27.25 3.54 29.02
CA VAL A 234 -27.86 4.87 29.00
C VAL A 234 -29.22 4.71 29.62
N GLN A 235 -29.44 5.31 30.81
CA GLN A 235 -30.79 5.45 31.39
C GLN A 235 -31.44 6.69 30.82
N TYR A 236 -32.46 6.48 30.01
CA TYR A 236 -33.37 7.57 29.64
C TYR A 236 -34.28 7.84 30.82
N GLY A 237 -34.14 9.00 31.45
CA GLY A 237 -35.13 9.52 32.40
C GLY A 237 -36.46 9.75 31.67
N ARG A 238 -37.50 9.14 32.17
CA ARG A 238 -38.90 9.34 31.75
C ARG A 238 -39.45 10.55 32.46
#